data_bb2288828d4f00fd6fb191f4c4166601
#
_entry.id   bb2288828d4f00fd6fb191f4c4166601
#
_cell.length_a   1.000
_cell.length_b   1.000
_cell.length_c   1.000
_cell.angle_alpha   90.00
_cell.angle_beta   90.00
_cell.angle_gamma   90.00
#
_symmetry.space_group_name_H-M   'P 1'
#
loop_
_entity.id
_entity.type
_entity.pdbx_description
1 polymer ?
#
loop_
_entity_poly.entity_id
_entity_poly.type
_entity_poly.pdbx_seq_one_letter_code
_entity_poly.pdbx_strand_id
1 'polypeptide(L)'
;LTERETCPKDCFHWETCYGNNMMFAHRISHKNQNLLQKRIQEDILALNGKKALIRLHVLGDFFNVDYVKFWKFMLLMFPNIAIFGYTANNTKSKIKLSREIATEIKKLTARFNERFAIRFSNDNDDLFSANSYDVEKPQKGISIVCPEQEGKTETCGTCGFCWTGKQRVLFKTH
;
A
#
# COMPACT_ATOMS: atom_id res chain seq x y z
N LEU A 1 4.52 -10.12 0.49
CA LEU A 1 5.40 -10.43 -0.64
C LEU A 1 6.86 -10.30 -0.24
N THR A 2 7.77 -10.77 -1.10
CA THR A 2 9.20 -10.60 -0.89
C THR A 2 9.61 -9.18 -1.25
N GLU A 3 10.05 -8.39 -0.28
CA GLU A 3 10.62 -7.07 -0.51
C GLU A 3 11.87 -7.16 -1.39
N ARG A 4 12.30 -6.05 -2.00
CA ARG A 4 13.40 -5.96 -2.99
C ARG A 4 13.14 -6.69 -4.31
N GLU A 5 12.56 -7.91 -4.31
CA GLU A 5 12.18 -8.60 -5.55
C GLU A 5 10.94 -7.97 -6.19
N THR A 6 10.00 -7.48 -5.37
CA THR A 6 8.74 -6.88 -5.83
C THR A 6 8.74 -5.35 -5.80
N CYS A 7 9.66 -4.74 -5.04
CA CYS A 7 9.76 -3.28 -4.94
C CYS A 7 10.48 -2.67 -6.15
N PRO A 8 10.10 -1.46 -6.60
CA PRO A 8 10.86 -0.74 -7.61
C PRO A 8 12.28 -0.45 -7.10
N LYS A 9 13.29 -0.62 -7.96
CA LYS A 9 14.71 -0.45 -7.60
C LYS A 9 15.09 0.98 -7.24
N ASP A 10 14.29 1.95 -7.63
CA ASP A 10 14.43 3.37 -7.27
C ASP A 10 13.59 3.76 -6.04
N CYS A 11 13.18 2.77 -5.23
CA CYS A 11 12.50 3.02 -3.96
C CYS A 11 13.38 3.88 -3.04
N PHE A 12 12.85 4.99 -2.56
CA PHE A 12 13.56 5.90 -1.64
C PHE A 12 14.08 5.18 -0.37
N HIS A 13 13.27 4.25 0.15
CA HIS A 13 13.61 3.48 1.35
C HIS A 13 14.37 2.17 1.06
N TRP A 14 15.10 2.08 -0.06
CA TRP A 14 15.77 0.83 -0.40
C TRP A 14 16.75 0.37 0.67
N GLU A 15 17.55 1.29 1.23
CA GLU A 15 18.51 0.98 2.28
C GLU A 15 17.90 0.99 3.69
N THR A 16 16.94 1.87 3.92
CA THR A 16 16.29 2.07 5.22
C THR A 16 14.95 1.32 5.36
N CYS A 17 14.72 0.31 4.50
CA CYS A 17 13.46 -0.44 4.51
C CYS A 17 13.27 -1.14 5.86
N TYR A 18 12.13 -0.89 6.51
CA TYR A 18 11.79 -1.56 7.77
C TYR A 18 11.73 -3.10 7.64
N GLY A 19 11.51 -3.62 6.44
CA GLY A 19 11.59 -5.04 6.15
C GLY A 19 12.95 -5.66 6.43
N ASN A 20 14.03 -4.86 6.43
CA ASN A 20 15.36 -5.32 6.80
C ASN A 20 15.42 -5.82 8.26
N ASN A 21 14.57 -5.26 9.13
CA ASN A 21 14.49 -5.61 10.56
C ASN A 21 13.43 -6.69 10.85
N MET A 22 12.73 -7.18 9.84
CA MET A 22 11.66 -8.18 9.98
C MET A 22 12.12 -9.57 9.52
N MET A 23 13.23 -10.08 10.08
CA MET A 23 13.85 -11.34 9.65
C MET A 23 12.92 -12.56 9.74
N PHE A 24 12.01 -12.58 10.69
CA PHE A 24 11.08 -13.71 10.91
C PHE A 24 9.71 -13.50 10.24
N ALA A 25 9.50 -12.41 9.50
CA ALA A 25 8.25 -12.20 8.81
C ALA A 25 8.06 -13.22 7.68
N HIS A 26 6.87 -13.81 7.60
CA HIS A 26 6.53 -14.72 6.52
C HIS A 26 6.48 -13.98 5.18
N ARG A 27 7.17 -14.52 4.19
CA ARG A 27 7.25 -13.95 2.84
C ARG A 27 6.62 -14.90 1.83
N ILE A 28 5.66 -14.41 1.07
CA ILE A 28 4.96 -15.17 0.04
C ILE A 28 5.60 -14.86 -1.30
N SER A 29 6.01 -15.91 -2.02
CA SER A 29 6.62 -15.77 -3.34
C SER A 29 5.61 -15.29 -4.38
N HIS A 30 6.02 -14.32 -5.21
CA HIS A 30 5.29 -13.81 -6.36
C HIS A 30 5.63 -14.54 -7.67
N LYS A 31 6.64 -15.43 -7.67
CA LYS A 31 7.17 -16.11 -8.88
C LYS A 31 6.11 -16.94 -9.61
N ASN A 32 5.21 -17.57 -8.88
CA ASN A 32 4.02 -18.18 -9.47
C ASN A 32 2.79 -17.29 -9.18
N GLN A 33 2.58 -16.31 -10.06
CA GLN A 33 1.51 -15.32 -9.91
C GLN A 33 0.11 -15.98 -9.88
N ASN A 34 -0.12 -17.00 -10.69
CA ASN A 34 -1.41 -17.68 -10.73
C ASN A 34 -1.71 -18.38 -9.39
N LEU A 35 -0.72 -19.03 -8.79
CA LEU A 35 -0.88 -19.67 -7.48
C LEU A 35 -1.09 -18.62 -6.38
N LEU A 36 -0.35 -17.51 -6.42
CA LEU A 36 -0.52 -16.40 -5.49
C LEU A 36 -1.95 -15.84 -5.56
N GLN A 37 -2.43 -15.54 -6.76
CA GLN A 37 -3.76 -14.98 -6.98
C GLN A 37 -4.86 -15.95 -6.56
N LYS A 38 -4.70 -17.24 -6.86
CA LYS A 38 -5.63 -18.29 -6.43
C LYS A 38 -5.74 -18.35 -4.90
N ARG A 39 -4.62 -18.36 -4.18
CA ARG A 39 -4.62 -18.37 -2.70
C ARG A 39 -5.27 -17.14 -2.11
N ILE A 40 -4.96 -15.93 -2.63
CA ILE A 40 -5.62 -14.71 -2.19
C ILE A 40 -7.14 -14.78 -2.40
N GLN A 41 -7.57 -15.30 -3.54
CA GLN A 41 -8.99 -15.47 -3.84
C GLN A 41 -9.67 -16.46 -2.88
N GLU A 42 -9.01 -17.59 -2.59
CA GLU A 42 -9.49 -18.58 -1.61
C GLU A 42 -9.63 -17.98 -0.22
N ASP A 43 -8.64 -17.20 0.24
CA ASP A 43 -8.68 -16.50 1.53
C ASP A 43 -9.84 -15.51 1.60
N ILE A 44 -10.11 -14.76 0.52
CA ILE A 44 -11.21 -13.81 0.47
C ILE A 44 -12.57 -14.52 0.42
N LEU A 45 -12.67 -15.63 -0.31
CA LEU A 45 -13.88 -16.49 -0.32
C LEU A 45 -14.17 -17.04 1.08
N ALA A 46 -13.14 -17.41 1.85
CA ALA A 46 -13.28 -17.92 3.21
C ALA A 46 -13.85 -16.87 4.19
N LEU A 47 -13.85 -15.58 3.84
CA LEU A 47 -14.55 -14.55 4.62
C LEU A 47 -16.07 -14.73 4.60
N ASN A 48 -16.59 -15.52 3.68
CA ASN A 48 -18.02 -15.85 3.56
C ASN A 48 -18.94 -14.61 3.61
N GLY A 49 -18.61 -13.61 2.81
CA GLY A 49 -19.36 -12.34 2.72
C GLY A 49 -19.17 -11.36 3.88
N LYS A 50 -18.39 -11.71 4.91
CA LYS A 50 -18.07 -10.78 6.00
C LYS A 50 -17.28 -9.58 5.47
N LYS A 51 -17.57 -8.40 5.99
CA LYS A 51 -16.80 -7.19 5.66
C LYS A 51 -15.35 -7.33 6.15
N ALA A 52 -14.41 -6.99 5.28
CA ALA A 52 -12.99 -7.02 5.62
C ALA A 52 -12.25 -5.82 5.05
N LEU A 53 -11.30 -5.31 5.82
CA LEU A 53 -10.32 -4.32 5.39
C LEU A 53 -8.97 -5.02 5.25
N ILE A 54 -8.45 -5.06 4.03
CA ILE A 54 -7.22 -5.77 3.68
C ILE A 54 -6.08 -4.75 3.56
N ARG A 55 -5.03 -4.92 4.36
CA ARG A 55 -3.78 -4.16 4.19
C ARG A 55 -2.90 -4.88 3.19
N LEU A 56 -2.65 -4.23 2.04
CA LEU A 56 -1.71 -4.75 1.05
C LEU A 56 -0.27 -4.40 1.39
N HIS A 57 0.56 -5.40 1.21
CA HIS A 57 2.00 -5.38 1.23
C HIS A 57 2.58 -4.82 2.54
N VAL A 58 2.42 -5.57 3.62
CA VAL A 58 3.23 -5.32 4.82
C VAL A 58 4.71 -5.34 4.44
N LEU A 59 5.11 -6.30 3.58
CA LEU A 59 6.41 -6.34 2.90
C LEU A 59 6.22 -6.49 1.39
N GLY A 60 7.15 -5.93 0.61
CA GLY A 60 7.09 -5.92 -0.84
C GLY A 60 6.15 -4.86 -1.41
N ASP A 61 5.86 -4.94 -2.70
CA ASP A 61 5.08 -3.94 -3.43
C ASP A 61 4.33 -4.58 -4.60
N PHE A 62 3.57 -3.79 -5.35
CA PHE A 62 3.01 -4.18 -6.64
C PHE A 62 4.13 -4.41 -7.64
N PHE A 63 4.26 -5.62 -8.15
CA PHE A 63 5.39 -6.05 -8.98
C PHE A 63 5.11 -6.03 -10.48
N ASN A 64 3.84 -5.96 -10.89
CA ASN A 64 3.45 -5.75 -12.31
C ASN A 64 2.03 -5.21 -12.42
N VAL A 65 1.65 -4.79 -13.61
CA VAL A 65 0.33 -4.21 -13.93
C VAL A 65 -0.79 -5.25 -13.80
N ASP A 66 -0.53 -6.51 -14.15
CA ASP A 66 -1.55 -7.56 -14.09
C ASP A 66 -1.92 -7.92 -12.65
N TYR A 67 -0.99 -7.76 -11.71
CA TYR A 67 -1.29 -7.88 -10.30
C TYR A 67 -2.18 -6.72 -9.77
N VAL A 68 -2.04 -5.51 -10.31
CA VAL A 68 -2.98 -4.42 -10.02
C VAL A 68 -4.36 -4.72 -10.60
N LYS A 69 -4.42 -5.23 -11.85
CA LYS A 69 -5.69 -5.64 -12.49
C LYS A 69 -6.39 -6.78 -11.75
N PHE A 70 -5.62 -7.70 -11.16
CA PHE A 70 -6.17 -8.75 -10.30
C PHE A 70 -6.93 -8.13 -9.11
N TRP A 71 -6.37 -7.13 -8.44
CA TRP A 71 -7.07 -6.44 -7.34
C TRP A 71 -8.31 -5.69 -7.80
N LYS A 72 -8.30 -5.14 -9.02
CA LYS A 72 -9.52 -4.59 -9.65
C LYS A 72 -10.61 -5.65 -9.80
N PHE A 73 -10.23 -6.83 -10.28
CA PHE A 73 -11.17 -7.96 -10.41
C PHE A 73 -11.71 -8.38 -9.04
N MET A 74 -10.86 -8.48 -8.02
CA MET A 74 -11.28 -8.82 -6.65
C MET A 74 -12.28 -7.80 -6.08
N LEU A 75 -12.06 -6.50 -6.28
CA LEU A 75 -12.98 -5.45 -5.86
C LEU A 75 -14.33 -5.49 -6.58
N LEU A 76 -14.37 -5.95 -7.83
CA LEU A 76 -15.63 -6.15 -8.58
C LEU A 76 -16.40 -7.38 -8.08
N MET A 77 -15.69 -8.48 -7.83
CA MET A 77 -16.30 -9.74 -7.40
C MET A 77 -16.72 -9.74 -5.93
N PHE A 78 -16.02 -8.99 -5.07
CA PHE A 78 -16.25 -8.99 -3.64
C PHE A 78 -16.57 -7.57 -3.13
N PRO A 79 -17.86 -7.17 -3.10
CA PRO A 79 -18.26 -5.84 -2.63
C PRO A 79 -18.03 -5.62 -1.13
N ASN A 80 -17.81 -6.69 -0.38
CA ASN A 80 -17.60 -6.70 1.07
C ASN A 80 -16.15 -6.40 1.50
N ILE A 81 -15.20 -6.31 0.56
CA ILE A 81 -13.80 -5.99 0.90
C ILE A 81 -13.47 -4.52 0.60
N ALA A 82 -12.60 -3.96 1.43
CA ALA A 82 -11.88 -2.72 1.16
C ALA A 82 -10.38 -2.98 1.31
N ILE A 83 -9.58 -2.21 0.60
CA ILE A 83 -8.14 -2.40 0.48
C ILE A 83 -7.43 -1.10 0.79
N PHE A 84 -6.40 -1.17 1.62
CA PHE A 84 -5.47 -0.04 1.80
C PHE A 84 -4.02 -0.52 1.80
N GLY A 85 -3.10 0.38 1.57
CA GLY A 85 -1.68 0.06 1.57
C GLY A 85 -0.82 1.21 1.09
N TYR A 86 0.41 0.86 0.79
CA TYR A 86 1.43 1.80 0.34
C TYR A 86 2.16 1.24 -0.87
N THR A 87 2.65 2.12 -1.74
CA THR A 87 3.49 1.74 -2.87
C THR A 87 4.65 2.71 -3.05
N ALA A 88 5.82 2.18 -3.33
CA ALA A 88 6.97 2.96 -3.77
C ALA A 88 6.99 3.15 -5.30
N ASN A 89 6.08 2.48 -6.04
CA ASN A 89 5.91 2.77 -7.46
C ASN A 89 5.43 4.21 -7.64
N ASN A 90 5.98 4.92 -8.64
CA ASN A 90 5.72 6.35 -8.81
C ASN A 90 5.54 6.70 -10.29
N THR A 91 4.60 7.59 -10.61
CA THR A 91 4.35 8.05 -11.98
C THR A 91 5.51 8.85 -12.57
N LYS A 92 6.42 9.36 -11.73
CA LYS A 92 7.64 10.09 -12.12
C LYS A 92 8.90 9.23 -12.07
N SER A 93 8.79 7.93 -11.73
CA SER A 93 9.91 6.99 -11.69
C SER A 93 10.64 6.95 -13.03
N LYS A 94 11.97 6.78 -13.01
CA LYS A 94 12.76 6.51 -14.21
C LYS A 94 12.46 5.12 -14.80
N ILE A 95 11.94 4.21 -13.98
CA ILE A 95 11.61 2.82 -14.36
C ILE A 95 10.23 2.80 -15.01
N LYS A 96 10.16 2.40 -16.28
CA LYS A 96 8.92 2.35 -17.07
C LYS A 96 7.83 1.53 -16.35
N LEU A 97 8.17 0.33 -15.88
CA LEU A 97 7.23 -0.55 -15.17
C LEU A 97 6.64 0.12 -13.92
N SER A 98 7.44 0.83 -13.14
CA SER A 98 6.98 1.55 -11.95
C SER A 98 5.95 2.63 -12.32
N ARG A 99 6.17 3.38 -13.41
CA ARG A 99 5.20 4.37 -13.91
C ARG A 99 3.89 3.73 -14.35
N GLU A 100 3.96 2.60 -15.05
CA GLU A 100 2.77 1.86 -15.52
C GLU A 100 1.95 1.34 -14.35
N ILE A 101 2.59 0.73 -13.35
CA ILE A 101 1.95 0.26 -12.12
C ILE A 101 1.29 1.43 -11.39
N ALA A 102 2.03 2.52 -11.15
CA ALA A 102 1.52 3.69 -10.45
C ALA A 102 0.32 4.32 -11.16
N THR A 103 0.37 4.38 -12.49
CA THR A 103 -0.74 4.89 -13.31
C THR A 103 -2.00 4.02 -13.17
N GLU A 104 -1.85 2.71 -13.18
CA GLU A 104 -2.98 1.80 -13.04
C GLU A 104 -3.55 1.83 -11.61
N ILE A 105 -2.71 1.96 -10.58
CA ILE A 105 -3.14 2.17 -9.19
C ILE A 105 -3.97 3.46 -9.08
N LYS A 106 -3.53 4.59 -9.66
CA LYS A 106 -4.29 5.86 -9.65
C LYS A 106 -5.67 5.71 -10.31
N LYS A 107 -5.76 5.01 -11.44
CA LYS A 107 -7.04 4.71 -12.09
C LYS A 107 -7.95 3.86 -11.19
N LEU A 108 -7.37 2.87 -10.52
CA LEU A 108 -8.12 1.98 -9.64
C LEU A 108 -8.62 2.74 -8.40
N THR A 109 -7.79 3.57 -7.79
CA THR A 109 -8.17 4.45 -6.68
C THR A 109 -9.30 5.41 -7.07
N ALA A 110 -9.22 6.03 -8.24
CA ALA A 110 -10.30 6.90 -8.73
C ALA A 110 -11.63 6.17 -8.95
N ARG A 111 -11.58 4.90 -9.38
CA ARG A 111 -12.77 4.08 -9.62
C ARG A 111 -13.41 3.54 -8.34
N PHE A 112 -12.61 3.21 -7.34
CA PHE A 112 -13.03 2.57 -6.08
C PHE A 112 -12.61 3.39 -4.86
N ASN A 113 -12.76 4.72 -4.93
CA ASN A 113 -12.25 5.69 -3.96
C ASN A 113 -12.60 5.40 -2.48
N GLU A 114 -13.71 4.70 -2.22
CA GLU A 114 -14.12 4.30 -0.87
C GLU A 114 -13.58 2.94 -0.43
N ARG A 115 -13.08 2.13 -1.37
CA ARG A 115 -12.68 0.75 -1.13
C ARG A 115 -11.27 0.40 -1.57
N PHE A 116 -10.56 1.33 -2.22
CA PHE A 116 -9.17 1.12 -2.64
C PHE A 116 -8.34 2.38 -2.36
N ALA A 117 -7.54 2.31 -1.31
CA ALA A 117 -6.77 3.42 -0.77
C ALA A 117 -5.28 3.08 -0.73
N ILE A 118 -4.57 3.26 -1.83
CA ILE A 118 -3.11 3.04 -1.92
C ILE A 118 -2.40 4.40 -1.91
N ARG A 119 -1.61 4.66 -0.88
CA ARG A 119 -0.80 5.86 -0.73
C ARG A 119 0.55 5.69 -1.41
N PHE A 120 0.98 6.73 -2.13
CA PHE A 120 2.29 6.75 -2.78
C PHE A 120 3.36 7.22 -1.79
N SER A 121 4.42 6.43 -1.63
CA SER A 121 5.54 6.77 -0.76
C SER A 121 6.38 7.88 -1.38
N ASN A 122 6.68 8.92 -0.59
CA ASN A 122 7.49 10.09 -1.00
C ASN A 122 6.99 10.82 -2.26
N ASP A 123 5.69 10.80 -2.53
CA ASP A 123 5.07 11.65 -3.56
C ASP A 123 4.64 12.98 -2.92
N ASN A 124 5.48 14.01 -3.05
CA ASN A 124 5.24 15.33 -2.47
C ASN A 124 4.17 16.13 -3.20
N ASP A 125 3.77 15.72 -4.40
CA ASP A 125 2.75 16.40 -5.20
C ASP A 125 1.34 15.90 -4.89
N ASP A 126 1.22 14.75 -4.23
CA ASP A 126 -0.07 14.15 -3.87
C ASP A 126 -0.30 14.21 -2.36
N LEU A 127 -1.39 14.84 -1.94
CA LEU A 127 -1.79 14.85 -0.53
C LEU A 127 -2.16 13.44 -0.03
N PHE A 128 -2.64 12.57 -0.91
CA PHE A 128 -2.90 11.17 -0.58
C PHE A 128 -1.62 10.32 -0.70
N SER A 129 -0.60 10.73 0.04
CA SER A 129 0.74 10.11 0.05
C SER A 129 1.19 9.74 1.47
N ALA A 130 2.34 9.10 1.56
CA ALA A 130 2.97 8.72 2.81
C ALA A 130 4.46 9.04 2.74
N ASN A 131 4.97 9.82 3.71
CA ASN A 131 6.36 10.25 3.74
C ASN A 131 7.02 9.88 5.07
N SER A 132 8.35 9.96 5.12
CA SER A 132 9.10 9.87 6.36
C SER A 132 9.08 11.22 7.09
N TYR A 133 8.91 11.21 8.41
CA TYR A 133 8.97 12.39 9.28
C TYR A 133 10.32 13.10 9.23
N ASP A 134 11.38 12.38 8.94
CA ASP A 134 12.73 12.96 8.81
C ASP A 134 12.88 13.79 7.53
N VAL A 135 12.10 13.45 6.50
CA VAL A 135 12.12 14.17 5.22
C VAL A 135 11.16 15.36 5.23
N GLU A 136 10.02 15.21 5.90
CA GLU A 136 8.97 16.22 5.95
C GLU A 136 8.49 16.44 7.38
N LYS A 137 8.41 17.69 7.83
CA LYS A 137 7.78 18.02 9.11
C LYS A 137 6.27 18.24 8.94
N PRO A 138 5.46 17.98 9.98
CA PRO A 138 4.01 18.17 9.91
C PRO A 138 3.63 19.59 9.53
N GLN A 139 2.70 19.72 8.61
CA GLN A 139 2.15 21.00 8.16
C GLN A 139 0.63 20.97 8.32
N LYS A 140 0.09 21.96 9.06
CA LYS A 140 -1.34 22.04 9.35
C LYS A 140 -2.17 22.03 8.05
N GLY A 141 -3.14 21.10 7.97
CA GLY A 141 -4.00 20.93 6.81
C GLY A 141 -3.40 20.11 5.66
N ILE A 142 -2.07 19.90 5.64
CA ILE A 142 -1.35 19.21 4.56
C ILE A 142 -0.90 17.81 4.99
N SER A 143 -0.24 17.70 6.15
CA SER A 143 0.31 16.42 6.62
C SER A 143 0.13 16.23 8.13
N ILE A 144 0.04 14.99 8.56
CA ILE A 144 -0.01 14.61 9.97
C ILE A 144 0.97 13.47 10.24
N VAL A 145 1.52 13.43 11.44
CA VAL A 145 2.26 12.25 11.93
C VAL A 145 1.27 11.11 12.16
N CYS A 146 1.68 9.88 11.84
CA CYS A 146 0.84 8.70 12.06
C CYS A 146 0.31 8.67 13.50
N PRO A 147 -1.02 8.74 13.71
CA PRO A 147 -1.58 8.82 15.05
C PRO A 147 -1.28 7.57 15.91
N GLU A 148 -1.14 6.41 15.28
CA GLU A 148 -0.78 5.18 15.97
C GLU A 148 0.67 5.23 16.46
N GLN A 149 1.61 5.70 15.66
CA GLN A 149 3.00 5.89 16.10
C GLN A 149 3.17 7.00 17.17
N GLU A 150 2.20 7.90 17.29
CA GLU A 150 2.16 8.91 18.36
C GLU A 150 1.39 8.44 19.60
N GLY A 151 0.89 7.21 19.63
CA GLY A 151 0.10 6.68 20.75
C GLY A 151 -1.28 7.34 20.90
N LYS A 152 -1.77 8.05 19.87
CA LYS A 152 -3.10 8.69 19.88
C LYS A 152 -4.23 7.71 19.60
N THR A 153 -3.89 6.55 19.05
CA THR A 153 -4.82 5.45 18.77
C THR A 153 -4.13 4.11 19.07
N GLU A 154 -4.89 3.13 19.52
CA GLU A 154 -4.34 1.82 19.89
C GLU A 154 -3.91 0.99 18.68
N THR A 155 -4.63 1.10 17.57
CA THR A 155 -4.37 0.31 16.37
C THR A 155 -4.69 1.09 15.09
N CYS A 156 -4.13 0.64 13.95
CA CYS A 156 -4.52 1.15 12.64
C CYS A 156 -6.04 0.99 12.38
N GLY A 157 -6.64 -0.09 12.90
CA GLY A 157 -8.07 -0.36 12.75
C GLY A 157 -8.96 0.69 13.43
N THR A 158 -8.59 1.13 14.63
CA THR A 158 -9.29 2.20 15.36
C THR A 158 -8.96 3.60 14.80
N CYS A 159 -7.77 3.80 14.26
CA CYS A 159 -7.35 5.06 13.66
C CYS A 159 -8.06 5.36 12.32
N GLY A 160 -8.06 4.43 11.39
CA GLY A 160 -8.67 4.55 10.07
C GLY A 160 -8.03 5.56 9.11
N PHE A 161 -7.11 6.40 9.55
CA PHE A 161 -6.63 7.56 8.80
C PHE A 161 -5.99 7.21 7.46
N CYS A 162 -5.30 6.07 7.36
CA CYS A 162 -4.59 5.69 6.14
C CYS A 162 -5.53 5.42 4.94
N TRP A 163 -6.79 5.08 5.18
CA TRP A 163 -7.78 4.85 4.12
C TRP A 163 -8.93 5.86 4.08
N THR A 164 -9.13 6.66 5.15
CA THR A 164 -10.19 7.69 5.19
C THR A 164 -9.65 9.11 5.13
N GLY A 165 -8.43 9.34 5.63
CA GLY A 165 -7.82 10.68 5.70
C GLY A 165 -7.38 11.17 4.32
N LYS A 166 -7.54 12.48 4.09
CA LYS A 166 -7.15 13.14 2.84
C LYS A 166 -5.75 13.76 2.88
N GLN A 167 -5.19 13.92 4.08
CA GLN A 167 -3.87 14.51 4.27
C GLN A 167 -2.77 13.47 4.11
N ARG A 168 -1.55 13.93 3.86
CA ARG A 168 -0.33 13.11 3.84
C ARG A 168 -0.07 12.53 5.23
N VAL A 169 0.33 11.26 5.28
CA VAL A 169 0.75 10.60 6.52
C VAL A 169 2.26 10.63 6.61
N LEU A 170 2.79 11.07 7.75
CA LEU A 170 4.21 11.05 8.05
C LEU A 170 4.50 9.91 9.03
N PHE A 171 5.43 9.05 8.68
CA PHE A 171 5.90 7.96 9.53
C PHE A 171 7.24 8.32 10.16
N LYS A 172 7.35 8.14 11.49
CA LYS A 172 8.63 8.21 12.18
C LYS A 172 9.52 7.06 11.71
N THR A 173 10.77 7.34 11.39
CA THR A 173 11.77 6.32 11.09
C THR A 173 12.11 5.55 12.36
N HIS A 174 12.31 4.25 12.21
CA HIS A 174 12.69 3.34 13.30
C HIS A 174 14.21 3.15 13.35
#